data_30429bf1c06655f5db01a4404722addc
#
_entry.id   30429bf1c06655f5db01a4404722addc
#
_cell.length_a   1.000
_cell.length_b   1.000
_cell.length_c   1.000
_cell.angle_alpha   90.00
_cell.angle_beta   90.00
_cell.angle_gamma   90.00
#
_symmetry.space_group_name_H-M   'P 1'
#
loop_
_entity.id
_entity.type
_entity.pdbx_description
1 polymer ?
#
loop_
_entity_poly.entity_id
_entity_poly.type
_entity_poly.pdbx_seq_one_letter_code
_entity_poly.pdbx_strand_id
1 'polypeptide(L)'
;MLGDTNLSAFFAQPAAQVTSMIIPPERVKRCARILSSLGLAVLCMGLALCTPAGAQTPAVSVGQLLRMSGPELDALYRQGSVASIPPGRARGTAILAPGTRRNEAMARGTRLVWQGKVFDPAESSAVNRFFGLPIVRAQVYQEQSWLDGAPTLVLDYSRTSRIYAQNRDEIRRIAPGLLLGLMYARTTPQPTLRMYFVLEVQP
;
A
#
# COMPACT_ATOMS: atom_id res chain seq x y z
N MET A 1 3.71 48.65 32.41
CA MET A 1 3.52 47.93 33.69
C MET A 1 3.16 46.50 33.37
N LEU A 2 4.12 45.62 33.69
CA LEU A 2 3.98 44.26 34.21
C LEU A 2 3.28 43.23 33.25
N GLY A 3 3.85 42.09 32.92
CA GLY A 3 5.04 41.42 33.48
C GLY A 3 5.38 40.22 32.59
N ASP A 4 6.67 40.02 32.47
CA ASP A 4 7.28 38.83 31.91
C ASP A 4 6.93 37.59 32.75
N THR A 5 6.45 36.53 32.14
CA THR A 5 6.50 35.19 32.75
C THR A 5 7.26 34.25 31.85
N ASN A 6 8.50 34.10 32.28
CA ASN A 6 9.50 33.13 31.88
C ASN A 6 8.99 31.69 32.08
N LEU A 7 8.89 30.92 31.01
CA LEU A 7 8.59 29.47 31.04
C LEU A 7 9.73 28.69 30.38
N SER A 8 10.94 28.89 30.95
CA SER A 8 12.14 28.11 30.60
C SER A 8 12.50 27.24 31.79
N ALA A 9 11.71 26.21 32.12
CA ALA A 9 12.12 25.21 33.10
C ALA A 9 11.15 24.01 33.12
N PHE A 10 11.19 23.18 32.09
CA PHE A 10 10.62 21.84 32.23
C PHE A 10 11.11 20.92 31.10
N PHE A 11 12.38 20.61 31.04
CA PHE A 11 12.88 19.41 30.34
C PHE A 11 14.34 19.15 30.77
N ALA A 12 14.49 18.56 31.93
CA ALA A 12 15.70 17.83 32.30
C ALA A 12 15.26 16.56 33.00
N GLN A 13 15.27 15.45 32.30
CA GLN A 13 15.34 14.14 32.94
C GLN A 13 16.41 13.29 32.26
N PRO A 14 17.25 12.58 33.04
CA PRO A 14 18.42 11.89 32.55
C PRO A 14 18.11 10.51 31.99
N ALA A 15 18.89 10.12 30.99
CA ALA A 15 18.90 8.80 30.39
C ALA A 15 19.18 7.71 31.42
N ALA A 16 18.28 6.75 31.51
CA ALA A 16 18.50 5.51 32.27
C ALA A 16 19.41 4.57 31.45
N GLN A 17 20.55 4.23 32.06
CA GLN A 17 21.50 3.26 31.55
C GLN A 17 20.87 1.87 31.56
N VAL A 18 20.83 1.21 30.41
CA VAL A 18 20.54 -0.22 30.30
C VAL A 18 21.86 -0.97 30.42
N THR A 19 22.05 -1.60 31.58
CA THR A 19 23.16 -2.49 31.85
C THR A 19 23.05 -3.75 31.02
N SER A 20 24.02 -4.00 30.16
CA SER A 20 24.18 -5.24 29.42
C SER A 20 24.58 -6.38 30.37
N MET A 21 23.74 -7.39 30.46
CA MET A 21 24.03 -8.62 31.18
C MET A 21 24.76 -9.58 30.25
N ILE A 22 26.07 -9.67 30.43
CA ILE A 22 26.95 -10.63 29.75
C ILE A 22 26.82 -11.98 30.49
N ILE A 23 26.38 -13.00 29.77
CA ILE A 23 26.40 -14.40 30.25
C ILE A 23 27.70 -15.06 29.77
N PRO A 24 28.54 -15.63 30.66
CA PRO A 24 29.78 -16.27 30.24
C PRO A 24 29.55 -17.69 29.73
N PRO A 25 30.43 -18.17 28.79
CA PRO A 25 30.37 -19.53 28.27
C PRO A 25 31.20 -20.48 29.13
N GLU A 26 30.58 -21.41 29.79
CA GLU A 26 31.25 -22.61 30.31
C GLU A 26 30.22 -23.73 30.53
N ARG A 27 30.24 -24.80 29.78
CA ARG A 27 30.69 -26.14 30.06
C ARG A 27 30.24 -27.15 29.02
N VAL A 28 31.17 -27.41 28.13
CA VAL A 28 31.17 -28.65 27.36
C VAL A 28 31.84 -29.71 28.25
N LYS A 29 31.14 -30.73 28.62
CA LYS A 29 31.76 -31.97 29.14
C LYS A 29 31.30 -33.17 28.29
N ARG A 30 32.29 -33.67 27.60
CA ARG A 30 32.44 -34.97 26.94
C ARG A 30 31.75 -36.12 27.67
N CYS A 31 31.08 -36.97 26.93
CA CYS A 31 31.09 -38.42 27.17
C CYS A 31 31.26 -39.12 25.81
N ALA A 32 32.37 -39.80 25.73
CA ALA A 32 32.77 -40.60 24.57
C ALA A 32 32.49 -42.08 24.87
N ARG A 33 32.26 -42.83 23.80
CA ARG A 33 32.42 -44.27 23.61
C ARG A 33 31.34 -45.19 24.17
N ILE A 34 30.69 -45.91 23.27
CA ILE A 34 30.85 -47.39 23.13
C ILE A 34 30.46 -47.77 21.68
N LEU A 35 31.36 -48.45 21.00
CA LEU A 35 31.14 -49.16 19.77
C LEU A 35 30.30 -50.43 20.00
N SER A 36 29.39 -50.76 19.09
CA SER A 36 29.10 -52.15 18.71
C SER A 36 28.35 -52.21 17.39
N SER A 37 28.91 -52.70 16.47
CA SER A 37 28.75 -53.42 15.18
C SER A 37 27.37 -53.99 14.84
N LEU A 38 27.14 -53.97 13.52
CA LEU A 38 26.32 -54.81 12.64
C LEU A 38 24.80 -54.61 12.61
N GLY A 39 24.36 -54.24 11.39
CA GLY A 39 22.96 -54.31 10.96
C GLY A 39 22.72 -53.49 9.69
N LEU A 40 23.20 -53.99 8.53
CA LEU A 40 22.88 -53.45 7.23
C LEU A 40 21.40 -53.74 6.92
N ALA A 41 20.53 -52.80 7.11
CA ALA A 41 19.18 -52.80 6.56
C ALA A 41 18.96 -51.49 5.79
N VAL A 42 19.05 -51.63 4.47
CA VAL A 42 18.70 -50.58 3.51
C VAL A 42 17.17 -50.42 3.59
N LEU A 43 16.70 -49.49 4.39
CA LEU A 43 15.32 -49.01 4.34
C LEU A 43 15.34 -47.69 3.59
N CYS A 44 15.06 -47.75 2.28
CA CYS A 44 14.71 -46.58 1.47
C CYS A 44 13.44 -45.95 2.02
N MET A 45 13.58 -45.14 3.03
CA MET A 45 12.49 -44.29 3.49
C MET A 45 12.47 -43.04 2.63
N GLY A 46 11.57 -43.06 1.61
CA GLY A 46 11.31 -41.91 0.80
C GLY A 46 10.87 -40.74 1.68
N LEU A 47 11.78 -39.80 1.94
CA LEU A 47 11.40 -38.49 2.42
C LEU A 47 10.61 -37.81 1.28
N ALA A 48 9.30 -37.95 1.30
CA ALA A 48 8.43 -37.04 0.59
C ALA A 48 8.69 -35.65 1.19
N LEU A 49 9.48 -34.84 0.45
CA LEU A 49 9.57 -33.42 0.66
C LEU A 49 8.16 -32.85 0.45
N CYS A 50 7.37 -32.81 1.52
CA CYS A 50 6.20 -31.96 1.58
C CYS A 50 6.70 -30.52 1.47
N THR A 51 6.82 -30.01 0.25
CA THR A 51 6.87 -28.57 0.03
C THR A 51 5.60 -28.00 0.65
N PRO A 52 5.70 -27.09 1.64
CA PRO A 52 4.51 -26.42 2.12
C PRO A 52 3.89 -25.75 0.90
N ALA A 53 2.67 -26.18 0.54
CA ALA A 53 1.85 -25.46 -0.41
C ALA A 53 1.76 -24.04 0.12
N GLY A 54 2.46 -23.11 -0.52
CA GLY A 54 2.44 -21.70 -0.15
C GLY A 54 0.99 -21.30 -0.05
N ALA A 55 0.55 -20.95 1.16
CA ALA A 55 -0.78 -20.41 1.38
C ALA A 55 -0.93 -19.19 0.47
N GLN A 56 -1.55 -19.36 -0.68
CA GLN A 56 -1.88 -18.26 -1.58
C GLN A 56 -2.84 -17.38 -0.77
N THR A 57 -2.33 -16.24 -0.30
CA THR A 57 -3.17 -15.19 0.26
C THR A 57 -4.28 -14.96 -0.76
N PRO A 58 -5.57 -15.11 -0.38
CA PRO A 58 -6.65 -14.97 -1.35
C PRO A 58 -6.54 -13.62 -2.04
N ALA A 59 -6.48 -13.64 -3.36
CA ALA A 59 -6.31 -12.43 -4.16
C ALA A 59 -7.48 -11.48 -3.85
N VAL A 60 -7.15 -10.29 -3.32
CA VAL A 60 -8.15 -9.26 -3.04
C VAL A 60 -8.90 -8.91 -4.32
N SER A 61 -10.22 -9.01 -4.31
CA SER A 61 -11.07 -8.69 -5.45
C SER A 61 -11.67 -7.28 -5.34
N VAL A 62 -12.03 -6.68 -6.48
CA VAL A 62 -12.73 -5.38 -6.51
C VAL A 62 -14.03 -5.42 -5.68
N GLY A 63 -14.76 -6.53 -5.72
CA GLY A 63 -15.98 -6.71 -4.93
C GLY A 63 -15.73 -6.68 -3.41
N GLN A 64 -14.59 -7.20 -2.95
CA GLN A 64 -14.18 -7.08 -1.54
C GLN A 64 -13.83 -5.63 -1.18
N LEU A 65 -13.06 -4.94 -2.04
CA LEU A 65 -12.69 -3.53 -1.83
C LEU A 65 -13.92 -2.61 -1.74
N LEU A 66 -14.96 -2.87 -2.53
CA LEU A 66 -16.20 -2.11 -2.48
C LEU A 66 -16.95 -2.23 -1.15
N ARG A 67 -16.71 -3.29 -0.38
CA ARG A 67 -17.32 -3.54 0.93
C ARG A 67 -16.49 -3.07 2.11
N MET A 68 -15.21 -2.76 1.90
CA MET A 68 -14.31 -2.27 2.94
C MET A 68 -14.68 -0.87 3.41
N SER A 69 -14.50 -0.63 4.70
CA SER A 69 -14.56 0.69 5.31
C SER A 69 -13.33 1.54 4.94
N GLY A 70 -13.40 2.86 5.19
CA GLY A 70 -12.25 3.75 4.98
C GLY A 70 -10.98 3.30 5.72
N PRO A 71 -11.03 3.02 7.02
CA PRO A 71 -9.87 2.52 7.76
C PRO A 71 -9.28 1.20 7.24
N GLU A 72 -10.11 0.28 6.73
CA GLU A 72 -9.64 -0.97 6.11
C GLU A 72 -8.93 -0.71 4.78
N LEU A 73 -9.46 0.20 3.96
CA LEU A 73 -8.82 0.64 2.71
C LEU A 73 -7.49 1.36 2.98
N ASP A 74 -7.43 2.22 4.01
CA ASP A 74 -6.20 2.87 4.44
C ASP A 74 -5.15 1.85 4.89
N ALA A 75 -5.54 0.86 5.69
CA ALA A 75 -4.65 -0.21 6.15
C ALA A 75 -4.11 -1.03 4.97
N LEU A 76 -4.97 -1.36 4.01
CA LEU A 76 -4.58 -2.07 2.80
C LEU A 76 -3.65 -1.23 1.91
N TYR A 77 -3.94 0.07 1.76
CA TYR A 77 -3.09 0.98 1.01
C TYR A 77 -1.68 1.09 1.62
N ARG A 78 -1.58 1.19 2.96
CA ARG A 78 -0.29 1.22 3.68
C ARG A 78 0.55 -0.05 3.45
N GLN A 79 -0.08 -1.20 3.30
CA GLN A 79 0.58 -2.48 2.99
C GLN A 79 0.99 -2.59 1.51
N GLY A 80 0.42 -1.75 0.66
CA GLY A 80 0.72 -1.73 -0.76
C GLY A 80 2.14 -1.25 -1.06
N SER A 81 2.67 -1.68 -2.20
CA SER A 81 3.98 -1.25 -2.70
C SER A 81 3.84 -0.16 -3.77
N VAL A 82 4.88 0.69 -3.87
CA VAL A 82 4.96 1.62 -4.99
C VAL A 82 5.00 0.82 -6.30
N ALA A 83 4.17 1.22 -7.25
CA ALA A 83 4.13 0.60 -8.57
C ALA A 83 5.04 1.37 -9.54
N SER A 84 5.60 0.67 -10.52
CA SER A 84 6.02 1.33 -11.77
C SER A 84 4.77 1.83 -12.50
N ILE A 85 4.93 2.83 -13.36
CA ILE A 85 3.84 3.29 -14.21
C ILE A 85 3.38 2.12 -15.08
N PRO A 86 2.14 1.62 -14.94
CA PRO A 86 1.67 0.51 -15.75
C PRO A 86 1.49 0.97 -17.20
N PRO A 87 1.72 0.14 -18.20
CA PRO A 87 1.44 0.50 -19.59
C PRO A 87 -0.05 0.40 -19.92
N GLY A 88 -0.55 1.31 -20.73
CA GLY A 88 -1.85 1.18 -21.36
C GLY A 88 -3.04 1.42 -20.45
N ARG A 89 -4.11 0.66 -20.67
CA ARG A 89 -5.40 0.88 -20.01
C ARG A 89 -5.48 0.21 -18.66
N ALA A 90 -6.00 0.96 -17.68
CA ALA A 90 -6.43 0.42 -16.39
C ALA A 90 -7.92 0.76 -16.20
N ARG A 91 -8.72 -0.29 -15.95
CA ARG A 91 -10.16 -0.15 -15.69
C ARG A 91 -10.38 0.41 -14.29
N GLY A 92 -11.19 1.46 -14.19
CA GLY A 92 -11.45 2.15 -12.93
C GLY A 92 -12.75 1.71 -12.27
N THR A 93 -12.72 1.63 -10.94
CA THR A 93 -13.89 1.49 -10.08
C THR A 93 -13.77 2.48 -8.93
N ALA A 94 -14.72 3.41 -8.82
CA ALA A 94 -14.76 4.41 -7.74
C ALA A 94 -15.34 3.80 -6.46
N ILE A 95 -14.79 4.20 -5.30
CA ILE A 95 -15.26 3.86 -3.97
C ILE A 95 -15.61 5.18 -3.26
N LEU A 96 -16.88 5.58 -3.36
CA LEU A 96 -17.35 6.90 -2.94
C LEU A 96 -17.90 6.91 -1.50
N ALA A 97 -18.42 5.77 -1.04
CA ALA A 97 -19.05 5.63 0.26
C ALA A 97 -18.55 4.34 0.95
N PRO A 98 -17.24 4.28 1.32
CA PRO A 98 -16.63 3.09 1.91
C PRO A 98 -17.39 2.64 3.17
N GLY A 99 -17.54 1.32 3.35
CA GLY A 99 -18.25 0.71 4.48
C GLY A 99 -19.77 0.76 4.38
N THR A 100 -20.33 1.29 3.28
CA THR A 100 -21.79 1.37 3.13
C THR A 100 -22.32 0.42 2.05
N ARG A 101 -23.55 -0.09 2.21
CA ARG A 101 -24.24 -0.91 1.18
C ARG A 101 -24.50 -0.16 -0.13
N ARG A 102 -24.50 1.19 -0.08
CA ARG A 102 -24.73 2.05 -1.25
C ARG A 102 -23.53 2.10 -2.19
N ASN A 103 -22.32 1.79 -1.68
CA ASN A 103 -21.08 1.95 -2.42
C ASN A 103 -21.06 1.14 -3.73
N GLU A 104 -21.56 -0.10 -3.74
CA GLU A 104 -21.63 -0.91 -4.96
C GLU A 104 -22.56 -0.30 -6.04
N ALA A 105 -23.70 0.26 -5.63
CA ALA A 105 -24.62 0.94 -6.56
C ALA A 105 -24.00 2.23 -7.11
N MET A 106 -23.33 3.01 -6.24
CA MET A 106 -22.61 4.22 -6.63
C MET A 106 -21.45 3.91 -7.59
N ALA A 107 -20.69 2.86 -7.33
CA ALA A 107 -19.61 2.41 -8.20
C ALA A 107 -20.12 2.02 -9.60
N ARG A 108 -21.27 1.34 -9.69
CA ARG A 108 -21.91 1.03 -10.98
C ARG A 108 -22.32 2.30 -11.74
N GLY A 109 -22.95 3.25 -11.04
CA GLY A 109 -23.35 4.52 -11.64
C GLY A 109 -22.16 5.35 -12.09
N THR A 110 -21.12 5.46 -11.28
CA THR A 110 -19.90 6.21 -11.60
C THR A 110 -19.18 5.64 -12.83
N ARG A 111 -19.27 4.34 -13.08
CA ARG A 111 -18.64 3.70 -14.23
C ARG A 111 -19.19 4.20 -15.58
N LEU A 112 -20.41 4.72 -15.62
CA LEU A 112 -20.96 5.36 -16.81
C LEU A 112 -20.23 6.66 -17.13
N VAL A 113 -19.71 7.34 -16.13
CA VAL A 113 -19.01 8.62 -16.25
C VAL A 113 -17.50 8.41 -16.34
N TRP A 114 -16.90 7.65 -15.42
CA TRP A 114 -15.46 7.43 -15.34
C TRP A 114 -15.12 5.94 -15.48
N GLN A 115 -14.31 5.61 -16.52
CA GLN A 115 -13.94 4.23 -16.85
C GLN A 115 -12.50 3.87 -16.45
N GLY A 116 -11.80 4.75 -15.75
CA GLY A 116 -10.43 4.52 -15.33
C GLY A 116 -9.44 5.41 -16.05
N LYS A 117 -8.25 4.89 -16.30
CA LYS A 117 -7.11 5.67 -16.80
C LYS A 117 -6.40 4.96 -17.95
N VAL A 118 -5.72 5.73 -18.79
CA VAL A 118 -4.72 5.24 -19.74
C VAL A 118 -3.38 5.81 -19.31
N PHE A 119 -2.42 4.95 -19.09
CA PHE A 119 -1.06 5.31 -18.69
C PHE A 119 -0.11 5.27 -19.88
N ASP A 120 0.84 6.18 -19.88
CA ASP A 120 1.94 6.23 -20.83
C ASP A 120 3.26 6.34 -20.03
N PRO A 121 4.00 5.23 -19.85
CA PRO A 121 5.27 5.26 -19.14
C PRO A 121 6.35 6.10 -19.84
N ALA A 122 6.36 6.17 -21.17
CA ALA A 122 7.36 6.94 -21.91
C ALA A 122 7.19 8.45 -21.67
N GLU A 123 5.94 8.91 -21.57
CA GLU A 123 5.60 10.30 -21.32
C GLU A 123 5.45 10.62 -19.81
N SER A 124 5.67 9.63 -18.94
CA SER A 124 5.42 9.77 -17.50
C SER A 124 4.05 10.40 -17.20
N SER A 125 3.01 9.90 -17.87
CA SER A 125 1.69 10.49 -17.84
C SER A 125 0.56 9.48 -17.72
N ALA A 126 -0.60 9.96 -17.28
CA ALA A 126 -1.84 9.23 -17.28
C ALA A 126 -2.99 10.14 -17.72
N VAL A 127 -3.97 9.57 -18.41
CA VAL A 127 -5.16 10.31 -18.85
C VAL A 127 -6.39 9.62 -18.31
N ASN A 128 -7.25 10.37 -17.61
CA ASN A 128 -8.56 9.87 -17.18
C ASN A 128 -9.48 9.68 -18.38
N ARG A 129 -10.26 8.60 -18.31
CA ARG A 129 -11.30 8.31 -19.29
C ARG A 129 -12.67 8.67 -18.72
N PHE A 130 -13.27 9.72 -19.29
CA PHE A 130 -14.65 10.11 -18.98
C PHE A 130 -15.51 9.91 -20.25
N PHE A 131 -16.67 9.28 -20.08
CA PHE A 131 -17.60 8.97 -21.16
C PHE A 131 -16.94 8.26 -22.35
N GLY A 132 -15.95 7.40 -22.05
CA GLY A 132 -15.17 6.70 -23.08
C GLY A 132 -13.99 7.46 -23.65
N LEU A 133 -13.87 8.77 -23.43
CA LEU A 133 -12.85 9.65 -24.01
C LEU A 133 -11.68 9.90 -23.02
N PRO A 134 -10.43 9.88 -23.48
CA PRO A 134 -9.25 10.24 -22.69
C PRO A 134 -9.10 11.77 -22.64
N ILE A 135 -9.59 12.45 -21.61
CA ILE A 135 -9.70 13.92 -21.62
C ILE A 135 -8.98 14.66 -20.49
N VAL A 136 -8.65 14.04 -19.36
CA VAL A 136 -7.99 14.73 -18.24
C VAL A 136 -6.63 14.11 -17.98
N ARG A 137 -5.58 14.80 -18.44
CA ARG A 137 -4.18 14.36 -18.30
C ARG A 137 -3.62 14.70 -16.92
N ALA A 138 -2.81 13.81 -16.38
CA ALA A 138 -1.98 14.00 -15.20
C ALA A 138 -0.52 13.71 -15.52
N GLN A 139 0.39 14.41 -14.88
CA GLN A 139 1.80 14.03 -14.77
C GLN A 139 1.92 12.91 -13.75
N VAL A 140 2.79 11.91 -13.98
CA VAL A 140 2.96 10.76 -13.11
C VAL A 140 4.40 10.68 -12.63
N TYR A 141 4.60 10.62 -11.32
CA TYR A 141 5.93 10.53 -10.69
C TYR A 141 5.82 9.86 -9.31
N GLN A 142 6.96 9.49 -8.73
CA GLN A 142 7.01 8.96 -7.37
C GLN A 142 7.26 10.08 -6.36
N GLU A 143 6.52 10.06 -5.26
CA GLU A 143 6.67 10.99 -4.15
C GLU A 143 6.15 10.34 -2.85
N GLN A 144 6.27 11.06 -1.72
CA GLN A 144 5.69 10.64 -0.44
C GLN A 144 4.18 10.78 -0.46
N SER A 145 3.49 9.77 0.06
CA SER A 145 2.03 9.76 0.21
C SER A 145 1.59 10.71 1.32
N TRP A 146 0.51 11.42 1.09
CA TRP A 146 -0.13 12.26 2.11
C TRP A 146 -0.82 11.46 3.21
N LEU A 147 -1.05 10.16 2.99
CA LEU A 147 -1.62 9.29 4.01
C LEU A 147 -0.61 8.88 5.10
N ASP A 148 0.63 8.57 4.71
CA ASP A 148 1.57 7.90 5.61
C ASP A 148 3.05 8.27 5.40
N GLY A 149 3.37 9.15 4.47
CA GLY A 149 4.74 9.55 4.15
C GLY A 149 5.57 8.50 3.42
N ALA A 150 5.06 7.28 3.21
CA ALA A 150 5.79 6.25 2.47
C ALA A 150 5.69 6.49 0.95
N PRO A 151 6.60 5.92 0.13
CA PRO A 151 6.61 6.13 -1.30
C PRO A 151 5.30 5.70 -1.98
N THR A 152 4.84 6.50 -2.94
CA THR A 152 3.65 6.23 -3.76
C THR A 152 3.84 6.75 -5.19
N LEU A 153 3.05 6.23 -6.12
CA LEU A 153 2.96 6.80 -7.45
C LEU A 153 1.88 7.89 -7.45
N VAL A 154 2.27 9.12 -7.77
CA VAL A 154 1.41 10.30 -7.77
C VAL A 154 0.94 10.61 -9.18
N LEU A 155 -0.33 10.95 -9.32
CA LEU A 155 -0.90 11.53 -10.53
C LEU A 155 -1.30 12.98 -10.21
N ASP A 156 -0.53 13.91 -10.74
CA ASP A 156 -0.67 15.34 -10.47
C ASP A 156 -1.33 16.04 -11.66
N TYR A 157 -2.43 16.73 -11.38
CA TYR A 157 -3.21 17.47 -12.36
C TYR A 157 -2.92 18.97 -12.33
N SER A 158 -2.10 19.46 -11.40
CA SER A 158 -1.94 20.90 -11.13
C SER A 158 -1.46 21.71 -12.34
N ARG A 159 -0.62 21.09 -13.19
CA ARG A 159 -0.03 21.73 -14.37
C ARG A 159 -0.69 21.30 -15.69
N THR A 160 -1.54 20.28 -15.66
CA THR A 160 -2.05 19.63 -16.87
C THR A 160 -3.54 19.81 -17.09
N SER A 161 -4.29 20.26 -16.07
CA SER A 161 -5.73 20.44 -16.16
C SER A 161 -6.20 21.61 -15.31
N ARG A 162 -6.91 22.56 -15.90
CA ARG A 162 -7.52 23.67 -15.15
C ARG A 162 -8.65 23.19 -14.23
N ILE A 163 -9.43 22.20 -14.67
CA ILE A 163 -10.60 21.69 -13.95
C ILE A 163 -10.16 20.80 -12.77
N TYR A 164 -9.09 20.00 -12.96
CA TYR A 164 -8.60 19.05 -11.98
C TYR A 164 -7.35 19.52 -11.22
N ALA A 165 -6.90 20.76 -11.43
CA ALA A 165 -5.66 21.30 -10.82
C ALA A 165 -5.62 21.12 -9.28
N GLN A 166 -6.77 21.16 -8.62
CA GLN A 166 -6.88 21.01 -7.19
C GLN A 166 -6.87 19.54 -6.72
N ASN A 167 -6.77 18.58 -7.64
CA ASN A 167 -6.75 17.17 -7.28
C ASN A 167 -5.34 16.59 -7.40
N ARG A 168 -5.08 15.59 -6.56
CA ARG A 168 -3.92 14.71 -6.58
C ARG A 168 -4.41 13.30 -6.32
N ASP A 169 -4.05 12.37 -7.19
CA ASP A 169 -4.25 10.95 -6.94
C ASP A 169 -2.94 10.32 -6.51
N GLU A 170 -3.04 9.34 -5.61
CA GLU A 170 -1.93 8.51 -5.15
C GLU A 170 -2.30 7.06 -5.35
N ILE A 171 -1.41 6.24 -5.90
CA ILE A 171 -1.70 4.83 -6.15
C ILE A 171 -0.58 3.91 -5.67
N ARG A 172 -0.97 2.77 -5.08
CA ARG A 172 -0.07 1.65 -4.73
C ARG A 172 -0.62 0.35 -5.26
N ARG A 173 0.28 -0.57 -5.56
CA ARG A 173 -0.07 -1.95 -5.92
C ARG A 173 -0.43 -2.72 -4.66
N ILE A 174 -1.63 -3.28 -4.63
CA ILE A 174 -2.15 -4.10 -3.52
C ILE A 174 -2.21 -5.59 -3.87
N ALA A 175 -2.20 -5.92 -5.16
CA ALA A 175 -2.11 -7.28 -5.68
C ALA A 175 -1.62 -7.24 -7.13
N PRO A 176 -1.22 -8.37 -7.74
CA PRO A 176 -0.89 -8.44 -9.16
C PRO A 176 -2.04 -7.87 -10.01
N GLY A 177 -1.73 -6.90 -10.87
CA GLY A 177 -2.69 -6.22 -11.73
C GLY A 177 -3.72 -5.32 -11.02
N LEU A 178 -3.62 -5.13 -9.70
CA LEU A 178 -4.59 -4.35 -8.93
C LEU A 178 -3.90 -3.22 -8.16
N LEU A 179 -4.34 -2.00 -8.43
CA LEU A 179 -3.85 -0.79 -7.77
C LEU A 179 -5.00 -0.16 -6.97
N LEU A 180 -4.72 0.21 -5.72
CA LEU A 180 -5.62 1.01 -4.88
C LEU A 180 -5.17 2.46 -4.95
N GLY A 181 -6.12 3.37 -5.17
CA GLY A 181 -5.88 4.78 -5.29
C GLY A 181 -6.65 5.60 -4.27
N LEU A 182 -6.04 6.71 -3.87
CA LEU A 182 -6.57 7.76 -3.02
C LEU A 182 -6.63 9.05 -3.83
N MET A 183 -7.79 9.66 -3.94
CA MET A 183 -7.94 10.97 -4.57
C MET A 183 -8.08 12.04 -3.51
N TYR A 184 -7.15 12.97 -3.48
CA TYR A 184 -7.14 14.12 -2.59
C TYR A 184 -7.52 15.41 -3.31
N ALA A 185 -8.17 16.30 -2.58
CA ALA A 185 -8.22 17.72 -2.91
C ALA A 185 -7.12 18.46 -2.15
N ARG A 186 -6.46 19.42 -2.82
CA ARG A 186 -5.46 20.33 -2.26
C ARG A 186 -6.14 21.44 -1.45
N THR A 187 -6.67 21.10 -0.28
CA THR A 187 -7.33 22.04 0.64
C THR A 187 -6.35 22.56 1.69
N THR A 188 -6.63 23.74 2.24
CA THR A 188 -5.86 24.36 3.34
C THR A 188 -6.66 24.25 4.64
N PRO A 189 -6.06 23.97 5.81
CA PRO A 189 -4.61 23.79 6.06
C PRO A 189 -4.05 22.43 5.68
N GLN A 190 -4.87 21.42 5.40
CA GLN A 190 -4.43 20.06 5.04
C GLN A 190 -5.22 19.53 3.85
N PRO A 191 -4.62 18.66 3.03
CA PRO A 191 -5.33 18.00 1.93
C PRO A 191 -6.47 17.13 2.46
N THR A 192 -7.56 17.08 1.71
CA THR A 192 -8.74 16.29 2.06
C THR A 192 -8.89 15.09 1.13
N LEU A 193 -8.93 13.88 1.71
CA LEU A 193 -9.27 12.68 0.95
C LEU A 193 -10.73 12.76 0.49
N ARG A 194 -10.96 12.66 -0.82
CA ARG A 194 -12.29 12.77 -1.44
C ARG A 194 -12.92 11.41 -1.73
N MET A 195 -12.11 10.46 -2.19
CA MET A 195 -12.58 9.12 -2.53
C MET A 195 -11.41 8.15 -2.63
N TYR A 196 -11.72 6.88 -2.55
CA TYR A 196 -10.83 5.81 -2.99
C TYR A 196 -11.25 5.36 -4.40
N PHE A 197 -10.32 4.72 -5.09
CA PHE A 197 -10.62 4.07 -6.36
C PHE A 197 -9.70 2.86 -6.58
N VAL A 198 -10.14 1.96 -7.41
CA VAL A 198 -9.37 0.79 -7.81
C VAL A 198 -9.08 0.87 -9.30
N LEU A 199 -7.87 0.51 -9.69
CA LEU A 199 -7.48 0.34 -11.08
C LEU A 199 -7.08 -1.11 -11.32
N GLU A 200 -7.78 -1.75 -12.23
CA GLU A 200 -7.45 -3.08 -12.76
C GLU A 200 -6.59 -2.87 -14.01
N VAL A 201 -5.30 -3.17 -13.91
CA VAL A 201 -4.37 -3.09 -15.05
C VAL A 201 -4.60 -4.32 -15.93
N GLN A 202 -4.89 -4.08 -17.19
CA GLN A 202 -5.01 -5.16 -18.17
C GLN A 202 -3.61 -5.61 -18.61
N PRO A 203 -3.37 -6.92 -18.72
CA PRO A 203 -2.11 -7.46 -19.22
C PRO A 203 -1.84 -7.06 -20.67
#